data_31f9704c3bc7ff864da5fbe3a7031a47
#
_entry.id   31f9704c3bc7ff864da5fbe3a7031a47
#
_cell.length_a   1.000
_cell.length_b   1.000
_cell.length_c   1.000
_cell.angle_alpha   90.00
_cell.angle_beta   90.00
_cell.angle_gamma   90.00
#
_symmetry.space_group_name_H-M   'P 1'
#
loop_
_entity.id
_entity.type
_entity.pdbx_description
1 polymer ?
#
loop_
_entity_poly.entity_id
_entity_poly.type
_entity_poly.pdbx_seq_one_letter_code
_entity_poly.pdbx_strand_id
1 'polypeptide(L)'
;TTIKPPVIKVGFVAIFDSEKQRWISREDHRGEVVFDTENGNELVITEPGVYPEGTTTLAPANAWQKWNGKVWVDDAEAMRIALVSEADAEKKRLLKQANDAIATLQDAVDLDMATEEEALLLTAWKKYRVLLNRIQPEDAPEIVWPEVPGNVA
;
A
#
# COMPACT_ATOMS: atom_id res chain seq x y z
N THR A 1 -18.30 -2.86 -49.87
CA THR A 1 -19.54 -2.23 -49.39
C THR A 1 -19.33 -0.73 -49.35
N THR A 2 -20.11 0.01 -50.18
CA THR A 2 -19.92 1.46 -50.40
C THR A 2 -20.77 2.31 -49.46
N ILE A 3 -21.04 1.83 -48.22
CA ILE A 3 -21.78 2.62 -47.23
C ILE A 3 -20.79 3.52 -46.53
N LYS A 4 -20.83 4.81 -46.85
CA LYS A 4 -19.95 5.83 -46.26
C LYS A 4 -20.21 5.95 -44.76
N PRO A 5 -19.17 6.02 -43.93
CA PRO A 5 -19.34 6.25 -42.50
C PRO A 5 -20.02 7.59 -42.21
N PRO A 6 -20.86 7.66 -41.17
CA PRO A 6 -21.50 8.92 -40.77
C PRO A 6 -20.47 9.90 -40.19
N VAL A 7 -20.83 11.16 -40.16
CA VAL A 7 -20.11 12.18 -39.38
C VAL A 7 -20.36 11.90 -37.91
N ILE A 8 -19.30 11.67 -37.15
CA ILE A 8 -19.35 11.37 -35.72
C ILE A 8 -19.11 12.63 -34.89
N LYS A 9 -19.73 12.66 -33.72
CA LYS A 9 -19.47 13.71 -32.71
C LYS A 9 -18.16 13.42 -31.95
N VAL A 10 -17.57 14.44 -31.40
CA VAL A 10 -16.43 14.30 -30.45
C VAL A 10 -16.85 13.37 -29.32
N GLY A 11 -15.97 12.44 -28.93
CA GLY A 11 -16.26 11.42 -27.91
C GLY A 11 -17.07 10.20 -28.40
N PHE A 12 -17.21 10.05 -29.74
CA PHE A 12 -17.86 8.89 -30.35
C PHE A 12 -17.00 8.31 -31.46
N VAL A 13 -17.20 7.04 -31.75
CA VAL A 13 -16.61 6.33 -32.89
C VAL A 13 -17.69 5.64 -33.69
N ALA A 14 -17.53 5.60 -35.02
CA ALA A 14 -18.39 4.82 -35.89
C ALA A 14 -17.84 3.41 -36.08
N ILE A 15 -18.64 2.40 -35.77
CA ILE A 15 -18.32 0.99 -35.96
C ILE A 15 -19.28 0.39 -36.95
N PHE A 16 -18.78 -0.36 -37.94
CA PHE A 16 -19.64 -1.04 -38.92
C PHE A 16 -20.15 -2.35 -38.30
N ASP A 17 -21.47 -2.43 -38.14
CA ASP A 17 -22.17 -3.65 -37.75
C ASP A 17 -22.39 -4.51 -39.00
N SER A 18 -21.58 -5.57 -39.13
CA SER A 18 -21.60 -6.45 -40.32
C SER A 18 -22.86 -7.31 -40.39
N GLU A 19 -23.51 -7.59 -39.26
CA GLU A 19 -24.76 -8.36 -39.23
C GLU A 19 -25.94 -7.51 -39.74
N LYS A 20 -25.99 -6.27 -39.27
CA LYS A 20 -27.07 -5.31 -39.65
C LYS A 20 -26.72 -4.48 -40.86
N GLN A 21 -25.52 -4.66 -41.47
CA GLN A 21 -25.04 -3.94 -42.64
C GLN A 21 -25.17 -2.41 -42.49
N ARG A 22 -24.89 -1.86 -41.30
CA ARG A 22 -25.01 -0.43 -41.02
C ARG A 22 -23.93 0.06 -40.05
N TRP A 23 -23.66 1.35 -40.15
CA TRP A 23 -22.81 2.03 -39.15
C TRP A 23 -23.61 2.29 -37.88
N ILE A 24 -22.95 2.00 -36.72
CA ILE A 24 -23.45 2.37 -35.41
C ILE A 24 -22.45 3.35 -34.78
N SER A 25 -22.97 4.31 -34.03
CA SER A 25 -22.14 5.23 -33.23
C SER A 25 -22.07 4.70 -31.81
N ARG A 26 -20.85 4.62 -31.26
CA ARG A 26 -20.60 4.28 -29.86
C ARG A 26 -19.78 5.37 -29.23
N GLU A 27 -19.92 5.54 -27.90
CA GLU A 27 -19.01 6.36 -27.11
C GLU A 27 -17.58 5.85 -27.26
N ASP A 28 -16.62 6.75 -27.20
CA ASP A 28 -15.21 6.40 -27.33
C ASP A 28 -14.41 7.02 -26.17
N HIS A 29 -14.21 6.21 -25.16
CA HIS A 29 -13.43 6.51 -23.96
C HIS A 29 -12.06 5.82 -23.97
N ARG A 30 -11.63 5.29 -25.13
CA ARG A 30 -10.34 4.61 -25.26
C ARG A 30 -9.19 5.54 -24.90
N GLY A 31 -8.26 5.02 -24.09
CA GLY A 31 -7.12 5.76 -23.54
C GLY A 31 -7.44 6.54 -22.28
N GLU A 32 -8.70 6.64 -21.88
CA GLU A 32 -9.06 7.20 -20.58
C GLU A 32 -8.76 6.21 -19.46
N VAL A 33 -8.39 6.77 -18.31
CA VAL A 33 -8.11 6.02 -17.08
C VAL A 33 -9.36 6.00 -16.22
N VAL A 34 -9.72 4.81 -15.74
CA VAL A 34 -10.80 4.60 -14.77
C VAL A 34 -10.27 3.74 -13.61
N PHE A 35 -10.98 3.71 -12.52
CA PHE A 35 -10.61 3.00 -11.31
C PHE A 35 -11.67 1.96 -10.97
N ASP A 36 -11.22 0.75 -10.70
CA ASP A 36 -12.06 -0.35 -10.22
C ASP A 36 -12.64 -0.01 -8.84
N THR A 37 -13.96 -0.07 -8.71
CA THR A 37 -14.66 0.32 -7.47
C THR A 37 -14.53 -0.67 -6.33
N GLU A 38 -14.01 -1.88 -6.57
CA GLU A 38 -13.79 -2.88 -5.52
C GLU A 38 -12.42 -2.71 -4.84
N ASN A 39 -11.40 -2.35 -5.64
CA ASN A 39 -10.01 -2.37 -5.15
C ASN A 39 -9.22 -1.07 -5.40
N GLY A 40 -9.80 -0.10 -6.13
CA GLY A 40 -9.16 1.16 -6.46
C GLY A 40 -8.07 1.07 -7.54
N ASN A 41 -7.89 -0.08 -8.19
CA ASN A 41 -6.86 -0.25 -9.21
C ASN A 41 -7.19 0.56 -10.47
N GLU A 42 -6.14 1.11 -11.03
CA GLU A 42 -6.18 1.85 -12.29
C GLU A 42 -6.38 0.91 -13.49
N LEU A 43 -7.29 1.25 -14.37
CA LEU A 43 -7.57 0.55 -15.62
C LEU A 43 -7.61 1.55 -16.78
N VAL A 44 -7.01 1.17 -17.91
CA VAL A 44 -7.08 1.96 -19.15
C VAL A 44 -8.15 1.37 -20.05
N ILE A 45 -9.08 2.19 -20.54
CA ILE A 45 -10.13 1.75 -21.45
C ILE A 45 -9.51 1.48 -22.82
N THR A 46 -9.70 0.27 -23.34
CA THR A 46 -9.16 -0.16 -24.64
C THR A 46 -10.23 -0.35 -25.72
N GLU A 47 -11.48 -0.55 -25.31
CA GLU A 47 -12.59 -0.82 -26.22
C GLU A 47 -13.57 0.36 -26.28
N PRO A 48 -14.15 0.65 -27.47
CA PRO A 48 -15.18 1.67 -27.59
C PRO A 48 -16.49 1.21 -26.94
N GLY A 49 -17.14 2.10 -26.23
CA GLY A 49 -18.40 1.86 -25.52
C GLY A 49 -18.54 2.77 -24.30
N VAL A 50 -19.58 2.55 -23.54
CA VAL A 50 -19.76 3.19 -22.23
C VAL A 50 -18.69 2.76 -21.25
N TYR A 51 -18.53 3.48 -20.15
CA TYR A 51 -17.61 3.07 -19.08
C TYR A 51 -17.94 1.65 -18.59
N PRO A 52 -16.94 0.80 -18.36
CA PRO A 52 -17.15 -0.55 -17.83
C PRO A 52 -17.87 -0.54 -16.48
N GLU A 53 -18.75 -1.51 -16.26
CA GLU A 53 -19.38 -1.69 -14.96
C GLU A 53 -18.32 -1.91 -13.87
N GLY A 54 -18.59 -1.45 -12.64
CA GLY A 54 -17.64 -1.57 -11.53
C GLY A 54 -16.45 -0.61 -11.65
N THR A 55 -16.52 0.41 -12.50
CA THR A 55 -15.48 1.43 -12.63
C THR A 55 -15.99 2.84 -12.37
N THR A 56 -15.08 3.74 -12.03
CA THR A 56 -15.32 5.17 -11.84
C THR A 56 -14.15 5.99 -12.41
N THR A 57 -14.43 7.20 -12.87
CA THR A 57 -13.39 8.15 -13.28
C THR A 57 -12.73 8.88 -12.09
N LEU A 58 -13.28 8.71 -10.87
CA LEU A 58 -12.74 9.30 -9.66
C LEU A 58 -11.62 8.43 -9.09
N ALA A 59 -10.42 8.99 -8.98
CA ALA A 59 -9.30 8.31 -8.34
C ALA A 59 -9.49 8.24 -6.81
N PRO A 60 -9.12 7.12 -6.14
CA PRO A 60 -9.00 7.11 -4.70
C PRO A 60 -7.83 8.00 -4.27
N ALA A 61 -7.98 8.73 -3.17
CA ALA A 61 -6.93 9.59 -2.64
C ALA A 61 -5.80 8.80 -1.95
N ASN A 62 -6.10 7.60 -1.48
CA ASN A 62 -5.15 6.69 -0.83
C ASN A 62 -5.67 5.24 -0.86
N ALA A 63 -4.82 4.30 -0.47
CA ALA A 63 -5.11 2.86 -0.48
C ALA A 63 -6.14 2.41 0.59
N TRP A 64 -6.53 3.28 1.50
CA TRP A 64 -7.45 3.00 2.61
C TRP A 64 -8.86 3.51 2.35
N GLN A 65 -9.19 3.81 1.10
CA GLN A 65 -10.52 4.24 0.72
C GLN A 65 -11.30 3.09 0.09
N LYS A 66 -12.60 3.08 0.33
CA LYS A 66 -13.56 2.20 -0.32
C LYS A 66 -14.64 2.99 -1.05
N TRP A 67 -15.14 2.42 -2.12
CA TRP A 67 -16.22 3.02 -2.90
C TRP A 67 -17.58 2.82 -2.21
N ASN A 68 -18.33 3.90 -2.04
CA ASN A 68 -19.67 3.84 -1.42
C ASN A 68 -20.81 3.85 -2.44
N GLY A 69 -20.50 3.73 -3.72
CA GLY A 69 -21.45 3.83 -4.83
C GLY A 69 -21.49 5.21 -5.51
N LYS A 70 -20.83 6.23 -4.94
CA LYS A 70 -20.77 7.59 -5.48
C LYS A 70 -19.40 8.23 -5.39
N VAL A 71 -18.71 8.02 -4.28
CA VAL A 71 -17.37 8.60 -4.01
C VAL A 71 -16.56 7.63 -3.18
N TRP A 72 -15.25 7.83 -3.18
CA TRP A 72 -14.34 7.14 -2.28
C TRP A 72 -14.48 7.71 -0.87
N VAL A 73 -14.60 6.84 0.12
CA VAL A 73 -14.68 7.20 1.54
C VAL A 73 -13.62 6.43 2.33
N ASP A 74 -13.11 7.01 3.39
CA ASP A 74 -12.08 6.38 4.21
C ASP A 74 -12.61 5.10 4.86
N ASP A 75 -11.84 4.03 4.77
CA ASP A 75 -12.06 2.78 5.47
C ASP A 75 -11.18 2.73 6.73
N ALA A 76 -11.73 3.21 7.85
CA ALA A 76 -11.00 3.27 9.12
C ALA A 76 -10.53 1.89 9.61
N GLU A 77 -11.25 0.82 9.30
CA GLU A 77 -10.86 -0.54 9.70
C GLU A 77 -9.70 -1.04 8.84
N ALA A 78 -9.74 -0.84 7.52
CA ALA A 78 -8.62 -1.17 6.64
C ALA A 78 -7.35 -0.39 7.02
N MET A 79 -7.50 0.90 7.33
CA MET A 79 -6.41 1.74 7.79
C MET A 79 -5.82 1.22 9.13
N ARG A 80 -6.67 0.87 10.08
CA ARG A 80 -6.24 0.31 11.37
C ARG A 80 -5.46 -0.99 11.19
N ILE A 81 -5.97 -1.92 10.38
CA ILE A 81 -5.31 -3.20 10.08
C ILE A 81 -3.92 -2.96 9.46
N ALA A 82 -3.81 -2.02 8.55
CA ALA A 82 -2.53 -1.69 7.92
C ALA A 82 -1.51 -1.11 8.92
N LEU A 83 -1.93 -0.17 9.76
CA LEU A 83 -1.06 0.42 10.79
C LEU A 83 -0.58 -0.63 11.81
N VAL A 84 -1.44 -1.55 12.22
CA VAL A 84 -1.06 -2.68 13.09
C VAL A 84 -0.06 -3.59 12.38
N SER A 85 -0.26 -3.90 11.10
CA SER A 85 0.66 -4.72 10.31
C SER A 85 2.02 -4.05 10.15
N GLU A 86 2.07 -2.75 9.88
CA GLU A 86 3.31 -1.98 9.80
C GLU A 86 4.05 -1.96 11.15
N ALA A 87 3.32 -1.74 12.25
CA ALA A 87 3.89 -1.77 13.60
C ALA A 87 4.46 -3.15 13.97
N ASP A 88 3.80 -4.23 13.59
CA ASP A 88 4.29 -5.60 13.81
C ASP A 88 5.58 -5.88 13.00
N ALA A 89 5.60 -5.45 11.75
CA ALA A 89 6.79 -5.57 10.90
C ALA A 89 7.97 -4.78 11.45
N GLU A 90 7.73 -3.55 11.91
CA GLU A 90 8.77 -2.71 12.53
C GLU A 90 9.27 -3.31 13.84
N LYS A 91 8.39 -3.80 14.71
CA LYS A 91 8.77 -4.51 15.93
C LYS A 91 9.67 -5.71 15.64
N LYS A 92 9.34 -6.53 14.66
CA LYS A 92 10.14 -7.68 14.22
C LYS A 92 11.52 -7.26 13.72
N ARG A 93 11.57 -6.19 12.90
CA ARG A 93 12.82 -5.62 12.39
C ARG A 93 13.74 -5.15 13.53
N LEU A 94 13.19 -4.40 14.47
CA LEU A 94 13.94 -3.89 15.64
C LEU A 94 14.39 -5.00 16.59
N LEU A 95 13.56 -6.01 16.82
CA LEU A 95 13.93 -7.19 17.61
C LEU A 95 15.07 -7.98 16.96
N LYS A 96 15.06 -8.12 15.64
CA LYS A 96 16.16 -8.75 14.91
C LYS A 96 17.45 -7.97 15.12
N GLN A 97 17.42 -6.64 14.95
CA GLN A 97 18.57 -5.77 15.18
C GLN A 97 19.12 -5.90 16.63
N ALA A 98 18.22 -5.90 17.61
CA ALA A 98 18.60 -6.06 19.02
C ALA A 98 19.23 -7.44 19.29
N ASN A 99 18.69 -8.50 18.73
CA ASN A 99 19.23 -9.85 18.90
C ASN A 99 20.60 -9.99 18.26
N ASP A 100 20.81 -9.45 17.06
CA ASP A 100 22.10 -9.48 16.36
C ASP A 100 23.18 -8.71 17.16
N ALA A 101 22.86 -7.52 17.69
CA ALA A 101 23.76 -6.74 18.53
C ALA A 101 24.09 -7.45 19.86
N ILE A 102 23.06 -8.01 20.55
CA ILE A 102 23.23 -8.75 21.79
C ILE A 102 24.12 -9.97 21.57
N ALA A 103 23.94 -10.73 20.51
CA ALA A 103 24.74 -11.93 20.22
C ALA A 103 26.23 -11.60 20.14
N THR A 104 26.61 -10.59 19.35
CA THR A 104 28.00 -10.17 19.19
C THR A 104 28.63 -9.70 20.52
N LEU A 105 27.89 -8.86 21.28
CA LEU A 105 28.38 -8.35 22.57
C LEU A 105 28.44 -9.43 23.63
N GLN A 106 27.51 -10.38 23.62
CA GLN A 106 27.49 -11.51 24.54
C GLN A 106 28.69 -12.43 24.29
N ASP A 107 29.05 -12.70 23.04
CA ASP A 107 30.22 -13.49 22.68
C ASP A 107 31.52 -12.85 23.27
N ALA A 108 31.64 -11.52 23.20
CA ALA A 108 32.78 -10.81 23.78
C ALA A 108 32.84 -10.96 25.31
N VAL A 109 31.68 -10.90 25.99
CA VAL A 109 31.58 -11.11 27.45
C VAL A 109 31.91 -12.55 27.83
N ASP A 110 31.38 -13.53 27.11
CA ASP A 110 31.54 -14.96 27.40
C ASP A 110 32.99 -15.43 27.18
N LEU A 111 33.73 -14.72 26.31
CA LEU A 111 35.17 -14.97 26.07
C LEU A 111 36.11 -14.14 26.95
N ASP A 112 35.58 -13.37 27.89
CA ASP A 112 36.36 -12.42 28.75
C ASP A 112 37.14 -11.38 27.90
N MET A 113 36.61 -11.00 26.72
CA MET A 113 37.23 -10.04 25.82
C MET A 113 36.52 -8.70 25.78
N ALA A 114 35.36 -8.57 26.41
CA ALA A 114 34.56 -7.37 26.40
C ALA A 114 35.24 -6.21 27.11
N THR A 115 35.17 -5.02 26.50
CA THR A 115 35.51 -3.76 27.18
C THR A 115 34.38 -3.35 28.14
N GLU A 116 34.65 -2.39 29.04
CA GLU A 116 33.60 -1.84 29.90
C GLU A 116 32.47 -1.21 29.10
N GLU A 117 32.78 -0.53 27.99
CA GLU A 117 31.80 0.08 27.11
C GLU A 117 30.92 -0.98 26.43
N GLU A 118 31.49 -2.09 25.96
CA GLU A 118 30.75 -3.21 25.39
C GLU A 118 29.85 -3.90 26.39
N ALA A 119 30.27 -4.05 27.63
CA ALA A 119 29.45 -4.61 28.72
C ALA A 119 28.22 -3.70 29.04
N LEU A 120 28.47 -2.39 29.09
CA LEU A 120 27.37 -1.40 29.26
C LEU A 120 26.42 -1.40 28.10
N LEU A 121 26.94 -1.47 26.86
CA LEU A 121 26.17 -1.51 25.65
C LEU A 121 25.32 -2.79 25.56
N LEU A 122 25.86 -3.93 25.94
CA LEU A 122 25.10 -5.18 26.05
C LEU A 122 23.90 -5.04 27.00
N THR A 123 24.10 -4.41 28.14
CA THR A 123 23.03 -4.15 29.10
C THR A 123 21.94 -3.23 28.49
N ALA A 124 22.36 -2.19 27.77
CA ALA A 124 21.45 -1.26 27.11
C ALA A 124 20.61 -1.99 26.00
N TRP A 125 21.23 -2.82 25.18
CA TRP A 125 20.54 -3.61 24.17
C TRP A 125 19.56 -4.63 24.77
N LYS A 126 19.93 -5.28 25.88
CA LYS A 126 19.02 -6.18 26.61
C LYS A 126 17.80 -5.43 27.16
N LYS A 127 17.98 -4.24 27.73
CA LYS A 127 16.88 -3.38 28.18
C LYS A 127 15.98 -2.97 26.99
N TYR A 128 16.59 -2.53 25.89
CA TYR A 128 15.88 -2.17 24.66
C TYR A 128 15.02 -3.32 24.16
N ARG A 129 15.58 -4.54 24.07
CA ARG A 129 14.83 -5.74 23.67
C ARG A 129 13.64 -6.04 24.58
N VAL A 130 13.80 -5.86 25.90
CA VAL A 130 12.67 -6.03 26.84
C VAL A 130 11.58 -5.00 26.58
N LEU A 131 11.94 -3.74 26.32
CA LEU A 131 10.97 -2.69 25.99
C LEU A 131 10.26 -2.97 24.68
N LEU A 132 10.98 -3.41 23.63
CA LEU A 132 10.39 -3.82 22.37
C LEU A 132 9.39 -4.97 22.52
N ASN A 133 9.69 -5.97 23.35
CA ASN A 133 8.78 -7.08 23.60
C ASN A 133 7.47 -6.63 24.26
N ARG A 134 7.47 -5.53 24.99
CA ARG A 134 6.28 -4.96 25.63
C ARG A 134 5.41 -4.13 24.67
N ILE A 135 5.95 -3.72 23.53
CA ILE A 135 5.18 -3.02 22.48
C ILE A 135 4.06 -3.93 21.99
N GLN A 136 2.86 -3.37 21.92
CA GLN A 136 1.69 -4.02 21.33
C GLN A 136 1.41 -3.38 19.96
N PRO A 137 1.54 -4.08 18.85
CA PRO A 137 1.25 -3.51 17.53
C PRO A 137 -0.17 -2.97 17.41
N GLU A 138 -1.11 -3.52 18.17
CA GLU A 138 -2.52 -3.13 18.23
C GLU A 138 -2.74 -1.70 18.75
N ASP A 139 -1.73 -1.12 19.45
CA ASP A 139 -1.76 0.26 19.94
C ASP A 139 -1.39 1.27 18.83
N ALA A 140 -1.07 0.81 17.61
CA ALA A 140 -0.80 1.71 16.50
C ALA A 140 -2.02 2.60 16.17
N PRO A 141 -1.81 3.89 15.84
CA PRO A 141 -0.53 4.60 15.64
C PRO A 141 0.14 5.16 16.90
N GLU A 142 -0.45 5.01 18.09
CA GLU A 142 -0.03 5.66 19.34
C GLU A 142 1.18 4.97 20.01
N ILE A 143 1.97 4.19 19.25
CA ILE A 143 3.13 3.46 19.77
C ILE A 143 4.30 4.43 20.01
N VAL A 144 4.83 4.42 21.23
CA VAL A 144 6.10 5.08 21.58
C VAL A 144 7.22 4.06 21.48
N TRP A 145 8.01 4.16 20.41
CA TRP A 145 9.15 3.27 20.19
C TRP A 145 10.32 3.64 21.11
N PRO A 146 10.97 2.66 21.77
CA PRO A 146 12.15 2.94 22.59
C PRO A 146 13.32 3.37 21.72
N GLU A 147 14.21 4.20 22.30
CA GLU A 147 15.42 4.64 21.62
C GLU A 147 16.43 3.50 21.42
N VAL A 148 17.02 3.44 20.22
CA VAL A 148 18.02 2.44 19.87
C VAL A 148 19.33 2.72 20.63
N PRO A 149 19.89 1.74 21.37
CA PRO A 149 21.17 1.90 22.04
C PRO A 149 22.32 2.19 21.08
N GLY A 150 23.26 3.07 21.47
CA GLY A 150 24.42 3.40 20.66
C GLY A 150 24.25 4.63 19.76
N ASN A 151 23.07 5.25 19.71
CA ASN A 151 22.84 6.58 19.08
C ASN A 151 23.14 7.73 20.08
N VAL A 152 24.23 7.63 20.83
CA VAL A 152 24.73 8.80 21.55
C VAL A 152 25.61 9.56 20.58
N ALA A 153 25.02 10.59 19.98
CA ALA A 153 25.76 11.56 19.19
C ALA A 153 26.69 12.38 20.10
#